data_72beb9e4425847623181ce0236947481
#
_entry.id   72beb9e4425847623181ce0236947481
#
_cell.length_a   1.000
_cell.length_b   1.000
_cell.length_c   1.000
_cell.angle_alpha   90.00
_cell.angle_beta   90.00
_cell.angle_gamma   90.00
#
_symmetry.space_group_name_H-M   'P 1'
#
loop_
_entity.id
_entity.type
_entity.pdbx_description
1 polymer ?
#
loop_
_entity_poly.entity_id
_entity_poly.type
_entity_poly.pdbx_seq_one_letter_code
_entity_poly.pdbx_strand_id
1 'polypeptide(L)'
;PDTLTVQVENRPEKLGRRTDVSFPIHADVKALCDAVTPLLKQHDDKFLKAAVKRHAKIMKAPVGSYTRNVEHMKPIHPEYVAHVLNEVADRDAIFTADTGMCNVWTARYIDPLGTRRLIGSFLHGSMANALPHAIGAQASHPGRQVISVSGDGGLSMLLGELVTARMLNLPIKVVAFNNSTLGMVKLEMLVNGLPDFGTDVHDVDYAGLAKAIGFHAERVDDPRNIRRALTDAMDFDGPALVEVITDPNALSLPPEIKGEQMIGFATAMSKIVLNRGAGEAVSMATSNMRNIPRF
;
A
#
# COMPACT_ATOMS: atom_id res chain seq x y z
N PRO A 1 -28.21 9.47 16.83
CA PRO A 1 -27.13 9.11 17.70
C PRO A 1 -26.71 10.30 18.53
N ASP A 2 -26.67 10.10 19.85
CA ASP A 2 -26.43 11.14 20.84
C ASP A 2 -24.93 11.46 21.05
N THR A 3 -24.16 11.37 20.01
CA THR A 3 -22.71 11.61 20.07
C THR A 3 -22.43 13.10 19.96
N LEU A 4 -21.80 13.67 20.98
CA LEU A 4 -21.29 15.04 20.92
C LEU A 4 -20.11 15.11 19.97
N THR A 5 -20.22 15.93 18.93
CA THR A 5 -19.17 16.11 17.93
C THR A 5 -18.47 17.44 18.13
N VAL A 6 -17.16 17.40 18.31
CA VAL A 6 -16.28 18.58 18.30
C VAL A 6 -15.53 18.57 16.98
N GLN A 7 -15.71 19.59 16.17
CA GLN A 7 -14.96 19.75 14.91
C GLN A 7 -14.00 20.93 15.05
N VAL A 8 -12.73 20.66 14.80
CA VAL A 8 -11.67 21.68 14.74
C VAL A 8 -11.24 21.80 13.28
N GLU A 9 -11.29 22.99 12.75
CA GLU A 9 -11.03 23.26 11.34
C GLU A 9 -10.46 24.67 11.17
N ASN A 10 -9.36 24.77 10.42
CA ASN A 10 -8.75 26.07 10.12
C ASN A 10 -9.44 26.83 8.98
N ARG A 11 -10.35 26.19 8.28
CA ARG A 11 -11.20 26.76 7.23
C ARG A 11 -12.66 26.75 7.69
N PRO A 12 -13.20 27.88 8.19
CA PRO A 12 -14.51 27.92 8.82
C PRO A 12 -15.64 27.47 7.90
N GLU A 13 -15.49 27.64 6.59
CA GLU A 13 -16.46 27.18 5.59
C GLU A 13 -16.63 25.66 5.50
N LYS A 14 -15.75 24.90 6.16
CA LYS A 14 -15.83 23.43 6.22
C LYS A 14 -16.50 22.89 7.47
N LEU A 15 -16.74 23.75 8.49
CA LEU A 15 -17.43 23.36 9.70
C LEU A 15 -18.86 22.91 9.37
N GLY A 16 -19.28 21.78 9.94
CA GLY A 16 -20.63 21.23 9.80
C GLY A 16 -20.98 20.62 8.42
N ARG A 17 -20.04 20.55 7.46
CA ARG A 17 -20.36 20.06 6.10
C ARG A 17 -20.69 18.58 6.00
N ARG A 18 -20.23 17.77 6.93
CA ARG A 18 -20.34 16.30 6.83
C ARG A 18 -21.14 15.67 7.96
N THR A 19 -21.33 16.38 9.04
CA THR A 19 -22.06 15.91 10.22
C THR A 19 -22.52 17.11 11.04
N ASP A 20 -23.55 16.93 11.87
CA ASP A 20 -23.93 17.91 12.86
C ASP A 20 -22.80 18.08 13.88
N VAL A 21 -22.45 19.31 14.18
CA VAL A 21 -21.36 19.67 15.07
C VAL A 21 -21.90 20.34 16.32
N SER A 22 -21.66 19.74 17.49
CA SER A 22 -22.07 20.29 18.78
C SER A 22 -21.18 21.47 19.19
N PHE A 23 -19.87 21.39 18.90
CA PHE A 23 -18.90 22.44 19.23
C PHE A 23 -17.99 22.69 18.04
N PRO A 24 -18.33 23.67 17.17
CA PRO A 24 -17.44 24.09 16.09
C PRO A 24 -16.32 24.97 16.63
N ILE A 25 -15.06 24.65 16.30
CA ILE A 25 -13.88 25.40 16.72
C ILE A 25 -13.08 25.78 15.47
N HIS A 26 -13.06 27.09 15.17
CA HIS A 26 -12.20 27.61 14.11
C HIS A 26 -10.80 27.83 14.67
N ALA A 27 -9.92 26.87 14.48
CA ALA A 27 -8.54 26.92 14.95
C ALA A 27 -7.63 25.94 14.16
N ASP A 28 -6.34 26.17 14.23
CA ASP A 28 -5.33 25.16 13.92
C ASP A 28 -5.29 24.10 15.03
N VAL A 29 -5.14 22.83 14.64
CA VAL A 29 -5.14 21.69 15.58
C VAL A 29 -4.00 21.82 16.60
N LYS A 30 -2.81 22.29 16.18
CA LYS A 30 -1.69 22.48 17.11
C LYS A 30 -2.03 23.54 18.18
N ALA A 31 -2.58 24.68 17.73
CA ALA A 31 -2.98 25.75 18.65
C ALA A 31 -4.03 25.28 19.66
N LEU A 32 -5.00 24.47 19.22
CA LEU A 32 -5.95 23.85 20.14
C LEU A 32 -5.27 22.91 21.14
N CYS A 33 -4.41 22.02 20.67
CA CYS A 33 -3.67 21.09 21.53
C CYS A 33 -2.83 21.84 22.56
N ASP A 34 -2.12 22.88 22.16
CA ASP A 34 -1.31 23.71 23.08
C ASP A 34 -2.19 24.39 24.15
N ALA A 35 -3.38 24.85 23.79
CA ALA A 35 -4.30 25.49 24.70
C ALA A 35 -4.99 24.50 25.68
N VAL A 36 -5.35 23.30 25.18
CA VAL A 36 -6.15 22.33 25.95
C VAL A 36 -5.27 21.46 26.85
N THR A 37 -4.05 21.12 26.41
CA THR A 37 -3.17 20.18 27.15
C THR A 37 -2.95 20.58 28.61
N PRO A 38 -2.70 21.85 28.98
CA PRO A 38 -2.53 22.26 30.37
C PRO A 38 -3.81 22.12 31.22
N LEU A 39 -4.98 22.07 30.59
CA LEU A 39 -6.28 21.95 31.23
C LEU A 39 -6.72 20.50 31.46
N LEU A 40 -6.04 19.55 30.80
CA LEU A 40 -6.40 18.14 30.88
C LEU A 40 -5.93 17.54 32.22
N LYS A 41 -6.81 16.73 32.81
CA LYS A 41 -6.43 15.87 33.93
C LYS A 41 -5.89 14.56 33.41
N GLN A 42 -4.91 14.00 34.09
CA GLN A 42 -4.40 12.69 33.74
C GLN A 42 -5.49 11.63 33.91
N HIS A 43 -5.80 10.94 32.82
CA HIS A 43 -6.69 9.78 32.81
C HIS A 43 -5.91 8.48 32.76
N ASP A 44 -6.59 7.37 33.07
CA ASP A 44 -5.99 6.05 32.87
C ASP A 44 -5.81 5.75 31.36
N ASP A 45 -4.84 4.90 31.08
CA ASP A 45 -4.48 4.51 29.70
C ASP A 45 -5.09 3.17 29.26
N LYS A 46 -6.14 2.70 29.95
CA LYS A 46 -6.78 1.39 29.67
C LYS A 46 -7.27 1.27 28.23
N PHE A 47 -7.91 2.33 27.73
CA PHE A 47 -8.38 2.36 26.34
C PHE A 47 -7.21 2.25 25.35
N LEU A 48 -6.16 3.04 25.54
CA LEU A 48 -4.96 3.02 24.69
C LEU A 48 -4.30 1.64 24.72
N LYS A 49 -4.10 1.07 25.92
CA LYS A 49 -3.53 -0.28 26.08
C LYS A 49 -4.38 -1.35 25.40
N ALA A 50 -5.70 -1.26 25.50
CA ALA A 50 -6.60 -2.18 24.82
C ALA A 50 -6.54 -2.03 23.30
N ALA A 51 -6.50 -0.79 22.78
CA ALA A 51 -6.38 -0.51 21.36
C ALA A 51 -5.04 -1.03 20.79
N VAL A 52 -3.93 -0.76 21.46
CA VAL A 52 -2.59 -1.26 21.07
C VAL A 52 -2.55 -2.79 21.08
N LYS A 53 -3.10 -3.42 22.13
CA LYS A 53 -3.18 -4.90 22.21
C LYS A 53 -4.02 -5.48 21.06
N ARG A 54 -5.16 -4.86 20.74
CA ARG A 54 -6.02 -5.28 19.62
C ARG A 54 -5.30 -5.13 18.30
N HIS A 55 -4.64 -3.98 18.06
CA HIS A 55 -3.84 -3.74 16.87
C HIS A 55 -2.74 -4.81 16.71
N ALA A 56 -1.94 -5.05 17.74
CA ALA A 56 -0.89 -6.07 17.73
C ALA A 56 -1.45 -7.48 17.42
N LYS A 57 -2.64 -7.82 17.94
CA LYS A 57 -3.30 -9.10 17.63
C LYS A 57 -3.71 -9.20 16.15
N ILE A 58 -4.26 -8.13 15.59
CA ILE A 58 -4.67 -8.07 14.18
C ILE A 58 -3.44 -8.19 13.27
N MET A 59 -2.39 -7.44 13.54
CA MET A 59 -1.15 -7.48 12.77
C MET A 59 -0.43 -8.83 12.86
N LYS A 60 -0.53 -9.53 13.99
CA LYS A 60 0.13 -10.82 14.20
C LYS A 60 -0.59 -11.99 13.51
N ALA A 61 -1.89 -11.99 13.41
CA ALA A 61 -2.68 -13.13 12.92
C ALA A 61 -3.26 -12.90 11.52
N PRO A 62 -4.26 -12.04 11.27
CA PRO A 62 -4.83 -11.91 9.94
C PRO A 62 -3.94 -11.15 8.95
N VAL A 63 -3.23 -10.11 9.40
CA VAL A 63 -2.40 -9.28 8.52
C VAL A 63 -1.02 -9.90 8.30
N GLY A 64 -0.45 -10.60 9.29
CA GLY A 64 0.88 -11.21 9.19
C GLY A 64 0.92 -12.62 8.64
N SER A 65 -0.17 -13.14 8.06
CA SER A 65 -0.26 -14.54 7.63
C SER A 65 0.66 -14.89 6.46
N TYR A 66 0.99 -13.92 5.62
CA TYR A 66 1.90 -14.08 4.47
C TYR A 66 3.27 -13.41 4.67
N THR A 67 3.67 -13.13 5.90
CA THR A 67 4.99 -12.55 6.20
C THR A 67 5.99 -13.56 6.76
N ARG A 68 5.53 -14.78 7.08
CA ARG A 68 6.35 -15.83 7.71
C ARG A 68 6.16 -17.17 7.03
N ASN A 69 7.26 -17.92 6.88
CA ASN A 69 7.28 -19.23 6.23
C ASN A 69 6.69 -19.16 4.81
N VAL A 70 7.13 -18.19 4.03
CA VAL A 70 6.65 -17.92 2.66
C VAL A 70 7.78 -17.88 1.63
N GLU A 71 9.03 -18.12 2.05
CA GLU A 71 10.23 -18.07 1.19
C GLU A 71 10.22 -19.12 0.08
N HIS A 72 9.31 -20.09 0.15
CA HIS A 72 9.12 -21.14 -0.84
C HIS A 72 7.82 -20.97 -1.65
N MET A 73 7.01 -19.97 -1.35
CA MET A 73 5.70 -19.76 -2.00
C MET A 73 5.87 -18.99 -3.31
N LYS A 74 5.48 -19.63 -4.42
CA LYS A 74 5.39 -19.01 -5.75
C LYS A 74 3.95 -19.12 -6.27
N PRO A 75 3.42 -18.04 -6.89
CA PRO A 75 4.01 -16.72 -7.06
C PRO A 75 4.21 -15.98 -5.72
N ILE A 76 5.05 -14.94 -5.73
CA ILE A 76 5.41 -14.18 -4.52
C ILE A 76 4.16 -13.44 -3.98
N HIS A 77 3.84 -13.63 -2.71
CA HIS A 77 2.75 -12.87 -2.11
C HIS A 77 3.17 -11.43 -1.78
N PRO A 78 2.43 -10.40 -2.23
CA PRO A 78 2.85 -8.99 -2.10
C PRO A 78 3.02 -8.53 -0.64
N GLU A 79 2.32 -9.13 0.31
CA GLU A 79 2.50 -8.84 1.74
C GLU A 79 3.92 -9.12 2.22
N TYR A 80 4.55 -10.18 1.70
CA TYR A 80 5.93 -10.50 2.05
C TYR A 80 6.90 -9.43 1.54
N VAL A 81 6.68 -8.95 0.32
CA VAL A 81 7.50 -7.87 -0.26
C VAL A 81 7.44 -6.61 0.61
N ALA A 82 6.22 -6.18 0.96
CA ALA A 82 6.02 -4.99 1.78
C ALA A 82 6.60 -5.16 3.20
N HIS A 83 6.50 -6.36 3.77
CA HIS A 83 7.09 -6.68 5.07
C HIS A 83 8.63 -6.57 5.05
N VAL A 84 9.28 -7.20 4.06
CA VAL A 84 10.75 -7.13 3.92
C VAL A 84 11.19 -5.69 3.64
N LEU A 85 10.44 -4.96 2.79
CA LEU A 85 10.71 -3.55 2.52
C LEU A 85 10.68 -2.69 3.79
N ASN A 86 9.72 -2.95 4.69
CA ASN A 86 9.66 -2.26 5.99
C ASN A 86 10.91 -2.49 6.85
N GLU A 87 11.49 -3.69 6.78
CA GLU A 87 12.66 -4.07 7.58
C GLU A 87 13.97 -3.48 7.04
N VAL A 88 14.11 -3.37 5.70
CA VAL A 88 15.35 -2.90 5.07
C VAL A 88 15.38 -1.38 4.85
N ALA A 89 14.24 -0.71 4.91
CA ALA A 89 14.16 0.73 4.71
C ALA A 89 14.63 1.52 5.93
N ASP A 90 15.24 2.68 5.70
CA ASP A 90 15.71 3.58 6.74
C ASP A 90 14.59 4.04 7.68
N ARG A 91 14.96 4.34 8.93
CA ARG A 91 14.01 4.79 9.96
C ARG A 91 13.38 6.15 9.67
N ASP A 92 13.94 6.92 8.77
CA ASP A 92 13.45 8.23 8.34
C ASP A 92 13.11 8.28 6.85
N ALA A 93 13.04 7.12 6.18
CA ALA A 93 12.71 7.03 4.76
C ALA A 93 11.40 7.77 4.41
N ILE A 94 11.36 8.30 3.19
CA ILE A 94 10.13 8.84 2.59
C ILE A 94 9.61 7.81 1.59
N PHE A 95 8.43 7.29 1.87
CA PHE A 95 7.71 6.42 0.95
C PHE A 95 6.74 7.23 0.11
N THR A 96 6.70 6.95 -1.17
CA THR A 96 5.66 7.43 -2.07
C THR A 96 4.91 6.22 -2.63
N ALA A 97 3.59 6.27 -2.67
CA ALA A 97 2.79 5.11 -3.08
C ALA A 97 1.75 5.47 -4.15
N ASP A 98 1.68 4.64 -5.19
CA ASP A 98 0.63 4.74 -6.20
C ASP A 98 -0.72 4.29 -5.64
N THR A 99 -1.79 4.84 -6.19
CA THR A 99 -3.13 4.31 -5.94
C THR A 99 -3.27 2.94 -6.60
N GLY A 100 -3.59 1.94 -5.81
CA GLY A 100 -3.71 0.56 -6.22
C GLY A 100 -3.49 -0.40 -5.05
N MET A 101 -3.34 -1.69 -5.34
CA MET A 101 -3.04 -2.69 -4.32
C MET A 101 -1.74 -2.41 -3.58
N CYS A 102 -0.72 -1.88 -4.25
CA CYS A 102 0.56 -1.49 -3.66
C CYS A 102 0.39 -0.48 -2.52
N ASN A 103 -0.55 0.47 -2.63
CA ASN A 103 -0.86 1.38 -1.54
C ASN A 103 -1.41 0.66 -0.30
N VAL A 104 -2.28 -0.32 -0.50
CA VAL A 104 -2.84 -1.10 0.61
C VAL A 104 -1.74 -1.88 1.33
N TRP A 105 -0.83 -2.51 0.58
CA TRP A 105 0.32 -3.21 1.16
C TRP A 105 1.24 -2.25 1.91
N THR A 106 1.55 -1.09 1.33
CA THR A 106 2.34 -0.04 1.98
C THR A 106 1.68 0.42 3.27
N ALA A 107 0.39 0.75 3.25
CA ALA A 107 -0.33 1.22 4.43
C ALA A 107 -0.43 0.19 5.56
N ARG A 108 -0.39 -1.11 5.24
CA ARG A 108 -0.49 -2.19 6.23
C ARG A 108 0.84 -2.60 6.84
N TYR A 109 1.92 -2.55 6.06
CA TYR A 109 3.19 -3.18 6.43
C TYR A 109 4.33 -2.20 6.67
N ILE A 110 4.21 -0.94 6.22
CA ILE A 110 5.23 0.07 6.50
C ILE A 110 4.91 0.76 7.82
N ASP A 111 5.74 0.53 8.82
CA ASP A 111 5.60 1.14 10.13
C ASP A 111 5.88 2.65 10.07
N PRO A 112 5.02 3.49 10.66
CA PRO A 112 5.23 4.94 10.75
C PRO A 112 6.22 5.26 11.85
N LEU A 113 7.48 4.88 11.66
CA LEU A 113 8.55 5.07 12.63
C LEU A 113 8.96 6.56 12.72
N GLY A 114 8.35 7.30 13.66
CA GLY A 114 8.78 8.64 14.02
C GLY A 114 8.87 9.65 12.87
N THR A 115 9.95 9.62 12.12
CA THR A 115 10.25 10.56 11.02
C THR A 115 9.92 10.02 9.64
N ARG A 116 9.58 8.74 9.49
CA ARG A 116 9.09 8.21 8.19
C ARG A 116 7.89 9.00 7.70
N ARG A 117 7.80 9.17 6.40
CA ARG A 117 6.67 9.82 5.73
C ARG A 117 6.10 8.89 4.67
N LEU A 118 4.79 8.90 4.52
CA LEU A 118 4.08 8.25 3.43
C LEU A 118 3.33 9.33 2.64
N ILE A 119 3.63 9.44 1.36
CA ILE A 119 3.05 10.40 0.43
C ILE A 119 2.30 9.62 -0.65
N GLY A 120 1.13 10.09 -1.02
CA GLY A 120 0.31 9.51 -2.07
C GLY A 120 -0.90 10.36 -2.41
N SER A 121 -1.63 9.99 -3.43
CA SER A 121 -2.85 10.68 -3.87
C SER A 121 -4.07 10.20 -3.07
N PHE A 122 -4.05 10.33 -1.73
CA PHE A 122 -5.08 9.77 -0.85
C PHE A 122 -6.45 10.46 -0.92
N LEU A 123 -6.54 11.65 -1.50
CA LEU A 123 -7.79 12.38 -1.68
C LEU A 123 -8.40 12.16 -3.06
N HIS A 124 -7.57 12.14 -4.11
CA HIS A 124 -8.02 12.01 -5.49
C HIS A 124 -7.93 10.57 -6.01
N GLY A 125 -7.01 9.77 -5.50
CA GLY A 125 -6.84 8.39 -5.92
C GLY A 125 -6.16 8.25 -7.29
N SER A 126 -5.19 9.11 -7.61
CA SER A 126 -4.46 9.04 -8.87
C SER A 126 -3.50 7.87 -8.91
N MET A 127 -3.51 7.09 -9.98
CA MET A 127 -2.40 6.20 -10.35
C MET A 127 -1.21 7.02 -10.84
N ALA A 128 -0.05 6.38 -10.98
CA ALA A 128 1.19 6.96 -11.50
C ALA A 128 1.76 8.15 -10.67
N ASN A 129 1.27 8.37 -9.46
CA ASN A 129 1.74 9.49 -8.63
C ASN A 129 3.02 9.19 -7.85
N ALA A 130 3.35 7.93 -7.60
CA ALA A 130 4.46 7.54 -6.73
C ALA A 130 5.81 8.00 -7.27
N LEU A 131 6.11 7.74 -8.54
CA LEU A 131 7.38 8.08 -9.15
C LEU A 131 7.62 9.60 -9.22
N PRO A 132 6.68 10.45 -9.71
CA PRO A 132 6.84 11.91 -9.66
C PRO A 132 6.96 12.46 -8.23
N HIS A 133 6.20 11.92 -7.28
CA HIS A 133 6.35 12.29 -5.88
C HIS A 133 7.73 11.93 -5.31
N ALA A 134 8.28 10.76 -5.70
CA ALA A 134 9.62 10.35 -5.29
C ALA A 134 10.70 11.30 -5.85
N ILE A 135 10.59 11.69 -7.11
CA ILE A 135 11.46 12.68 -7.73
C ILE A 135 11.42 14.01 -6.96
N GLY A 136 10.22 14.53 -6.69
CA GLY A 136 10.04 15.75 -5.91
C GLY A 136 10.53 15.65 -4.47
N ALA A 137 10.28 14.52 -3.81
CA ALA A 137 10.74 14.26 -2.46
C ALA A 137 12.26 14.19 -2.37
N GLN A 138 12.90 13.49 -3.32
CA GLN A 138 14.36 13.37 -3.35
C GLN A 138 15.05 14.69 -3.65
N ALA A 139 14.51 15.47 -4.58
CA ALA A 139 15.02 16.81 -4.88
C ALA A 139 14.89 17.76 -3.67
N SER A 140 13.84 17.63 -2.89
CA SER A 140 13.58 18.46 -1.70
C SER A 140 14.34 17.98 -0.45
N HIS A 141 14.73 16.73 -0.39
CA HIS A 141 15.38 16.10 0.76
C HIS A 141 16.61 15.28 0.29
N PRO A 142 17.64 15.96 -0.22
CA PRO A 142 18.86 15.28 -0.68
C PRO A 142 19.51 14.54 0.47
N GLY A 143 19.77 13.44 0.61
CA GLY A 143 20.38 12.71 1.75
C GLY A 143 19.40 11.90 2.58
N ARG A 144 18.08 11.95 2.27
CA ARG A 144 17.12 10.99 2.81
C ARG A 144 16.84 9.90 1.78
N GLN A 145 16.65 8.68 2.28
CA GLN A 145 16.20 7.59 1.43
C GLN A 145 14.76 7.84 0.97
N VAL A 146 14.53 7.82 -0.35
CA VAL A 146 13.20 7.96 -0.95
C VAL A 146 12.85 6.71 -1.72
N ILE A 147 11.72 6.11 -1.38
CA ILE A 147 11.25 4.83 -1.92
C ILE A 147 9.91 5.04 -2.61
N SER A 148 9.88 4.82 -3.93
CA SER A 148 8.65 4.79 -4.73
C SER A 148 8.08 3.38 -4.77
N VAL A 149 6.83 3.22 -4.31
CA VAL A 149 6.11 1.94 -4.35
C VAL A 149 5.01 2.02 -5.39
N SER A 150 5.17 1.30 -6.48
CA SER A 150 4.26 1.34 -7.62
C SER A 150 3.75 -0.06 -7.97
N GLY A 151 2.52 -0.14 -8.47
CA GLY A 151 2.09 -1.30 -9.24
C GLY A 151 2.56 -1.16 -10.71
N ASP A 152 2.58 -2.26 -11.43
CA ASP A 152 2.89 -2.32 -12.85
C ASP A 152 2.05 -1.34 -13.69
N GLY A 153 0.72 -1.33 -13.49
CA GLY A 153 -0.17 -0.41 -14.18
C GLY A 153 0.12 1.06 -13.89
N GLY A 154 0.43 1.41 -12.62
CA GLY A 154 0.77 2.78 -12.23
C GLY A 154 2.13 3.22 -12.80
N LEU A 155 3.14 2.35 -12.68
CA LEU A 155 4.49 2.64 -13.18
C LEU A 155 4.50 2.82 -14.70
N SER A 156 3.73 2.01 -15.44
CA SER A 156 3.67 2.10 -16.91
C SER A 156 3.12 3.44 -17.41
N MET A 157 2.21 4.08 -16.68
CA MET A 157 1.58 5.33 -17.10
C MET A 157 2.56 6.52 -17.17
N LEU A 158 3.58 6.56 -16.29
CA LEU A 158 4.61 7.59 -16.27
C LEU A 158 6.02 7.02 -16.26
N LEU A 159 6.23 5.90 -16.96
CA LEU A 159 7.52 5.22 -17.06
C LEU A 159 8.65 6.13 -17.55
N GLY A 160 8.34 7.11 -18.39
CA GLY A 160 9.28 8.11 -18.87
C GLY A 160 9.95 8.94 -17.77
N GLU A 161 9.33 9.06 -16.58
CA GLU A 161 9.91 9.79 -15.46
C GLU A 161 11.14 9.10 -14.83
N LEU A 162 11.39 7.82 -15.15
CA LEU A 162 12.68 7.20 -14.83
C LEU A 162 13.84 7.94 -15.51
N VAL A 163 13.62 8.43 -16.73
CA VAL A 163 14.63 9.23 -17.44
C VAL A 163 14.90 10.54 -16.68
N THR A 164 13.85 11.20 -16.20
CA THR A 164 13.97 12.42 -15.38
C THR A 164 14.80 12.17 -14.12
N ALA A 165 14.50 11.09 -13.38
CA ALA A 165 15.24 10.71 -12.18
C ALA A 165 16.73 10.44 -12.50
N ARG A 166 17.01 9.75 -13.62
CA ARG A 166 18.38 9.46 -14.05
C ARG A 166 19.14 10.70 -14.51
N MET A 167 18.51 11.58 -15.27
CA MET A 167 19.12 12.85 -15.72
C MET A 167 19.50 13.76 -14.55
N LEU A 168 18.69 13.76 -13.49
CA LEU A 168 18.92 14.56 -12.29
C LEU A 168 19.81 13.84 -11.25
N ASN A 169 20.29 12.63 -11.55
CA ASN A 169 21.06 11.76 -10.64
C ASN A 169 20.40 11.60 -9.25
N LEU A 170 19.08 11.49 -9.21
CA LEU A 170 18.34 11.30 -7.96
C LEU A 170 18.41 9.85 -7.50
N PRO A 171 18.94 9.54 -6.30
CA PRO A 171 19.12 8.17 -5.81
C PRO A 171 17.81 7.53 -5.28
N ILE A 172 16.71 7.73 -6.00
CA ILE A 172 15.41 7.15 -5.66
C ILE A 172 15.45 5.63 -5.80
N LYS A 173 14.67 4.94 -4.96
CA LYS A 173 14.50 3.49 -4.97
C LYS A 173 13.09 3.17 -5.42
N VAL A 174 12.93 2.53 -6.57
CA VAL A 174 11.63 2.13 -7.09
C VAL A 174 11.38 0.66 -6.79
N VAL A 175 10.29 0.35 -6.11
CA VAL A 175 9.83 -1.02 -5.87
C VAL A 175 8.53 -1.23 -6.64
N ALA A 176 8.60 -2.01 -7.71
CA ALA A 176 7.48 -2.29 -8.59
C ALA A 176 6.85 -3.65 -8.23
N PHE A 177 5.59 -3.64 -7.84
CA PHE A 177 4.76 -4.82 -7.64
C PHE A 177 4.14 -5.18 -8.99
N ASN A 178 4.74 -6.12 -9.71
CA ASN A 178 4.25 -6.57 -11.01
C ASN A 178 3.41 -7.83 -10.83
N ASN A 179 2.10 -7.69 -10.93
CA ASN A 179 1.15 -8.81 -10.91
C ASN A 179 0.39 -8.96 -12.24
N SER A 180 0.79 -8.20 -13.26
CA SER A 180 0.19 -8.18 -14.60
C SER A 180 -1.35 -7.96 -14.59
N THR A 181 -1.86 -7.24 -13.57
CA THR A 181 -3.29 -6.93 -13.49
C THR A 181 -3.57 -5.64 -12.72
N LEU A 182 -4.63 -4.94 -13.08
CA LEU A 182 -5.18 -3.83 -12.30
C LEU A 182 -5.95 -4.39 -11.08
N GLY A 183 -5.19 -4.92 -10.11
CA GLY A 183 -5.71 -5.74 -9.02
C GLY A 183 -6.78 -5.08 -8.16
N MET A 184 -6.75 -3.76 -7.94
CA MET A 184 -7.80 -3.05 -7.20
C MET A 184 -9.10 -3.00 -8.00
N VAL A 185 -9.04 -2.73 -9.30
CA VAL A 185 -10.21 -2.75 -10.20
C VAL A 185 -10.81 -4.15 -10.26
N LYS A 186 -9.95 -5.18 -10.42
CA LYS A 186 -10.37 -6.58 -10.38
C LYS A 186 -11.12 -6.89 -9.07
N LEU A 187 -10.57 -6.50 -7.93
CA LEU A 187 -11.22 -6.73 -6.63
C LEU A 187 -12.57 -6.04 -6.53
N GLU A 188 -12.67 -4.80 -6.98
CA GLU A 188 -13.94 -4.05 -6.96
C GLU A 188 -15.00 -4.69 -7.87
N MET A 189 -14.64 -5.18 -9.03
CA MET A 189 -15.55 -5.93 -9.89
C MET A 189 -16.04 -7.20 -9.18
N LEU A 190 -15.14 -7.97 -8.60
CA LEU A 190 -15.47 -9.24 -7.93
C LEU A 190 -16.43 -9.03 -6.74
N VAL A 191 -16.19 -8.03 -5.89
CA VAL A 191 -17.08 -7.78 -4.73
C VAL A 191 -18.45 -7.22 -5.13
N ASN A 192 -18.58 -6.71 -6.36
CA ASN A 192 -19.84 -6.29 -6.95
C ASN A 192 -20.53 -7.40 -7.80
N GLY A 193 -20.02 -8.63 -7.75
CA GLY A 193 -20.62 -9.78 -8.44
C GLY A 193 -20.33 -9.85 -9.93
N LEU A 194 -19.33 -9.11 -10.41
CA LEU A 194 -18.89 -9.09 -11.79
C LEU A 194 -17.59 -9.87 -11.95
N PRO A 195 -17.49 -10.80 -12.92
CA PRO A 195 -16.20 -11.32 -13.35
C PRO A 195 -15.30 -10.17 -13.83
N ASP A 196 -14.01 -10.29 -13.59
CA ASP A 196 -13.04 -9.32 -14.08
C ASP A 196 -13.05 -9.26 -15.62
N PHE A 197 -12.89 -8.04 -16.13
CA PHE A 197 -12.83 -7.75 -17.56
C PHE A 197 -11.96 -6.53 -17.81
N GLY A 198 -11.01 -6.64 -18.76
CA GLY A 198 -10.13 -5.54 -19.13
C GLY A 198 -9.17 -5.10 -18.04
N THR A 199 -8.90 -5.98 -17.07
CA THR A 199 -7.97 -5.71 -15.95
C THR A 199 -6.58 -6.25 -16.16
N ASP A 200 -6.39 -7.12 -17.16
CA ASP A 200 -5.07 -7.69 -17.46
C ASP A 200 -4.15 -6.62 -18.06
N VAL A 201 -2.93 -6.58 -17.57
CA VAL A 201 -1.84 -5.73 -18.05
C VAL A 201 -0.80 -6.64 -18.71
N HIS A 202 -0.23 -6.18 -19.82
CA HIS A 202 0.85 -6.93 -20.47
C HIS A 202 2.07 -7.08 -19.53
N ASP A 203 2.66 -8.26 -19.50
CA ASP A 203 3.89 -8.49 -18.73
C ASP A 203 5.06 -7.74 -19.39
N VAL A 204 5.48 -6.65 -18.74
CA VAL A 204 6.60 -5.81 -19.17
C VAL A 204 7.78 -6.08 -18.25
N ASP A 205 8.98 -6.19 -18.83
CA ASP A 205 10.24 -6.24 -18.06
C ASP A 205 10.66 -4.82 -17.65
N TYR A 206 10.09 -4.33 -16.54
CA TYR A 206 10.42 -2.99 -16.01
C TYR A 206 11.87 -2.90 -15.53
N ALA A 207 12.44 -3.98 -15.01
CA ALA A 207 13.83 -4.02 -14.61
C ALA A 207 14.78 -3.90 -15.82
N GLY A 208 14.44 -4.57 -16.92
CA GLY A 208 15.18 -4.45 -18.18
C GLY A 208 15.13 -3.03 -18.75
N LEU A 209 13.96 -2.39 -18.75
CA LEU A 209 13.81 -0.99 -19.16
C LEU A 209 14.59 -0.04 -18.25
N ALA A 210 14.52 -0.21 -16.95
CA ALA A 210 15.26 0.61 -16.00
C ALA A 210 16.80 0.46 -16.19
N LYS A 211 17.29 -0.74 -16.44
CA LYS A 211 18.70 -0.97 -16.79
C LYS A 211 19.12 -0.21 -18.05
N ALA A 212 18.28 -0.23 -19.09
CA ALA A 212 18.56 0.49 -20.34
C ALA A 212 18.65 2.00 -20.13
N ILE A 213 17.91 2.53 -19.15
CA ILE A 213 17.95 3.96 -18.73
C ILE A 213 19.17 4.26 -17.84
N GLY A 214 19.80 3.24 -17.25
CA GLY A 214 20.98 3.38 -16.40
C GLY A 214 20.68 3.32 -14.89
N PHE A 215 19.56 2.69 -14.49
CA PHE A 215 19.30 2.31 -13.10
C PHE A 215 20.05 1.03 -12.74
N HIS A 216 20.42 0.91 -11.47
CA HIS A 216 20.66 -0.41 -10.90
C HIS A 216 19.32 -1.13 -10.76
N ALA A 217 19.11 -2.23 -11.47
CA ALA A 217 17.78 -2.84 -11.48
C ALA A 217 17.83 -4.38 -11.48
N GLU A 218 16.85 -5.00 -10.82
CA GLU A 218 16.70 -6.44 -10.76
C GLU A 218 15.22 -6.84 -10.84
N ARG A 219 14.92 -7.91 -11.62
CA ARG A 219 13.60 -8.57 -11.63
C ARG A 219 13.67 -9.81 -10.75
N VAL A 220 12.76 -9.91 -9.78
CA VAL A 220 12.72 -10.95 -8.76
C VAL A 220 11.42 -11.75 -8.87
N ASP A 221 11.54 -13.05 -9.12
CA ASP A 221 10.44 -14.02 -9.18
C ASP A 221 10.57 -15.13 -8.12
N ASP A 222 11.65 -15.12 -7.34
CA ASP A 222 11.89 -16.06 -6.25
C ASP A 222 11.88 -15.34 -4.90
N PRO A 223 10.96 -15.72 -3.99
CA PRO A 223 10.82 -15.05 -2.69
C PRO A 223 12.10 -15.08 -1.85
N ARG A 224 12.98 -16.07 -2.03
CA ARG A 224 14.29 -16.17 -1.35
C ARG A 224 15.23 -15.02 -1.68
N ASN A 225 15.07 -14.40 -2.86
CA ASN A 225 15.91 -13.32 -3.33
C ASN A 225 15.42 -11.92 -2.92
N ILE A 226 14.19 -11.78 -2.42
CA ILE A 226 13.58 -10.47 -2.14
C ILE A 226 14.43 -9.65 -1.17
N ARG A 227 14.83 -10.22 -0.04
CA ARG A 227 15.59 -9.50 0.97
C ARG A 227 16.91 -8.98 0.40
N ARG A 228 17.65 -9.86 -0.30
CA ARG A 228 18.92 -9.48 -0.94
C ARG A 228 18.70 -8.36 -1.96
N ALA A 229 17.78 -8.54 -2.91
CA ALA A 229 17.54 -7.57 -3.96
C ALA A 229 17.09 -6.20 -3.43
N LEU A 230 16.23 -6.17 -2.41
CA LEU A 230 15.82 -4.93 -1.77
C LEU A 230 16.98 -4.29 -1.02
N THR A 231 17.78 -5.06 -0.26
CA THR A 231 18.96 -4.52 0.44
C THR A 231 19.95 -3.94 -0.54
N ASP A 232 20.30 -4.69 -1.60
CA ASP A 232 21.25 -4.24 -2.64
C ASP A 232 20.77 -2.94 -3.29
N ALA A 233 19.45 -2.81 -3.55
CA ALA A 233 18.89 -1.59 -4.10
C ALA A 233 18.93 -0.41 -3.13
N MET A 234 18.64 -0.65 -1.82
CA MET A 234 18.68 0.42 -0.80
C MET A 234 20.11 0.94 -0.58
N ASP A 235 21.09 0.05 -0.61
CA ASP A 235 22.51 0.37 -0.38
C ASP A 235 23.20 0.96 -1.62
N PHE A 236 22.62 0.82 -2.81
CA PHE A 236 23.21 1.34 -4.04
C PHE A 236 23.26 2.87 -4.04
N ASP A 237 24.44 3.44 -4.32
CA ASP A 237 24.60 4.90 -4.47
C ASP A 237 24.15 5.37 -5.86
N GLY A 238 22.86 5.56 -6.02
CA GLY A 238 22.23 5.96 -7.27
C GLY A 238 20.77 5.50 -7.39
N PRO A 239 20.13 5.77 -8.53
CA PRO A 239 18.77 5.31 -8.77
C PRO A 239 18.72 3.79 -8.94
N ALA A 240 17.79 3.14 -8.25
CA ALA A 240 17.61 1.69 -8.31
C ALA A 240 16.15 1.30 -8.52
N LEU A 241 15.92 0.14 -9.16
CA LEU A 241 14.58 -0.41 -9.35
C LEU A 241 14.59 -1.92 -9.04
N VAL A 242 13.71 -2.35 -8.15
CA VAL A 242 13.42 -3.77 -7.92
C VAL A 242 12.01 -4.06 -8.42
N GLU A 243 11.93 -4.86 -9.46
CA GLU A 243 10.67 -5.40 -9.96
C GLU A 243 10.41 -6.75 -9.31
N VAL A 244 9.30 -6.88 -8.60
CA VAL A 244 8.90 -8.14 -7.96
C VAL A 244 7.67 -8.71 -8.64
N ILE A 245 7.79 -9.93 -9.15
CA ILE A 245 6.67 -10.66 -9.76
C ILE A 245 5.79 -11.22 -8.64
N THR A 246 4.62 -10.64 -8.49
CA THR A 246 3.71 -10.94 -7.39
C THR A 246 2.47 -11.70 -7.85
N ASP A 247 1.80 -12.35 -6.92
CA ASP A 247 0.60 -13.15 -7.17
C ASP A 247 -0.58 -12.27 -7.67
N PRO A 248 -1.07 -12.48 -8.91
CA PRO A 248 -2.19 -11.72 -9.48
C PRO A 248 -3.52 -11.97 -8.74
N ASN A 249 -3.60 -13.04 -7.95
CA ASN A 249 -4.78 -13.42 -7.20
C ASN A 249 -4.72 -13.04 -5.71
N ALA A 250 -3.63 -12.42 -5.26
CA ALA A 250 -3.53 -11.91 -3.90
C ALA A 250 -4.48 -10.72 -3.71
N LEU A 251 -5.50 -10.89 -2.88
CA LEU A 251 -6.50 -9.87 -2.59
C LEU A 251 -6.18 -9.15 -1.27
N SER A 252 -6.33 -7.84 -1.26
CA SER A 252 -6.28 -7.07 -0.02
C SER A 252 -7.63 -7.11 0.69
N LEU A 253 -7.94 -8.22 1.33
CA LEU A 253 -9.19 -8.34 2.07
C LEU A 253 -9.30 -7.28 3.16
N PRO A 254 -10.42 -6.52 3.23
CA PRO A 254 -10.61 -5.56 4.31
C PRO A 254 -10.70 -6.28 5.65
N PRO A 255 -10.35 -5.61 6.76
CA PRO A 255 -10.45 -6.21 8.11
C PRO A 255 -11.87 -6.65 8.47
N GLU A 256 -12.85 -6.04 7.86
CA GLU A 256 -14.27 -6.32 8.03
C GLU A 256 -14.92 -6.42 6.65
N ILE A 257 -15.46 -7.60 6.31
CA ILE A 257 -16.13 -7.85 5.03
C ILE A 257 -17.62 -7.71 5.26
N LYS A 258 -18.28 -6.80 4.54
CA LYS A 258 -19.73 -6.65 4.59
C LYS A 258 -20.43 -7.83 3.92
N GLY A 259 -21.62 -8.20 4.42
CA GLY A 259 -22.40 -9.32 3.86
C GLY A 259 -22.69 -9.18 2.36
N GLU A 260 -22.97 -7.97 1.89
CA GLU A 260 -23.18 -7.67 0.47
C GLU A 260 -21.94 -7.97 -0.38
N GLN A 261 -20.75 -7.64 0.12
CA GLN A 261 -19.48 -7.94 -0.55
C GLN A 261 -19.20 -9.44 -0.63
N MET A 262 -19.59 -10.21 0.40
CA MET A 262 -19.49 -11.68 0.39
C MET A 262 -20.42 -12.28 -0.67
N ILE A 263 -21.65 -11.81 -0.76
CA ILE A 263 -22.63 -12.27 -1.76
C ILE A 263 -22.14 -11.91 -3.17
N GLY A 264 -21.67 -10.67 -3.37
CA GLY A 264 -21.12 -10.22 -4.64
C GLY A 264 -19.93 -11.10 -5.07
N PHE A 265 -18.96 -11.31 -4.19
CA PHE A 265 -17.81 -12.15 -4.46
C PHE A 265 -18.19 -13.59 -4.80
N ALA A 266 -19.11 -14.22 -4.04
CA ALA A 266 -19.61 -15.57 -4.33
C ALA A 266 -20.31 -15.63 -5.69
N THR A 267 -21.06 -14.59 -6.04
CA THR A 267 -21.74 -14.47 -7.35
C THR A 267 -20.71 -14.37 -8.48
N ALA A 268 -19.68 -13.53 -8.36
CA ALA A 268 -18.61 -13.42 -9.34
C ALA A 268 -17.88 -14.76 -9.52
N MET A 269 -17.52 -15.43 -8.41
CA MET A 269 -16.87 -16.74 -8.47
C MET A 269 -17.72 -17.79 -9.16
N SER A 270 -19.03 -17.82 -8.91
CA SER A 270 -19.95 -18.74 -9.60
C SER A 270 -19.96 -18.49 -11.13
N LYS A 271 -19.99 -17.24 -11.56
CA LYS A 271 -19.93 -16.86 -12.98
C LYS A 271 -18.59 -17.23 -13.62
N ILE A 272 -17.47 -17.02 -12.90
CA ILE A 272 -16.13 -17.41 -13.35
C ILE A 272 -16.05 -18.91 -13.56
N VAL A 273 -16.52 -19.71 -12.59
CA VAL A 273 -16.55 -21.18 -12.69
C VAL A 273 -17.37 -21.65 -13.88
N LEU A 274 -18.54 -21.04 -14.11
CA LEU A 274 -19.41 -21.39 -15.25
C LEU A 274 -18.81 -21.03 -16.61
N ASN A 275 -18.10 -19.90 -16.69
CA ASN A 275 -17.60 -19.35 -17.97
C ASN A 275 -16.17 -19.76 -18.30
N ARG A 276 -15.31 -19.90 -17.28
CA ARG A 276 -13.85 -20.12 -17.42
C ARG A 276 -13.34 -21.39 -16.76
N GLY A 277 -14.22 -22.12 -16.04
CA GLY A 277 -13.86 -23.33 -15.28
C GLY A 277 -13.40 -23.04 -13.84
N ALA A 278 -13.23 -24.11 -13.05
CA ALA A 278 -12.94 -24.01 -11.63
C ALA A 278 -11.48 -23.58 -11.30
N GLY A 279 -10.56 -23.65 -12.25
CA GLY A 279 -9.13 -23.44 -12.01
C GLY A 279 -8.80 -22.05 -11.43
N GLU A 280 -9.38 -21.01 -12.00
CA GLU A 280 -9.17 -19.63 -11.55
C GLU A 280 -9.74 -19.38 -10.14
N ALA A 281 -10.94 -19.89 -9.87
CA ALA A 281 -11.56 -19.79 -8.55
C ALA A 281 -10.75 -20.54 -7.48
N VAL A 282 -10.20 -21.70 -7.81
CA VAL A 282 -9.33 -22.48 -6.92
C VAL A 282 -8.01 -21.74 -6.68
N SER A 283 -7.40 -21.18 -7.72
CA SER A 283 -6.17 -20.39 -7.59
C SER A 283 -6.39 -19.20 -6.66
N MET A 284 -7.46 -18.44 -6.86
CA MET A 284 -7.80 -17.28 -6.02
C MET A 284 -8.06 -17.70 -4.55
N ALA A 285 -8.78 -18.80 -4.33
CA ALA A 285 -9.00 -19.32 -2.98
C ALA A 285 -7.68 -19.73 -2.31
N THR A 286 -6.78 -20.39 -3.05
CA THR A 286 -5.47 -20.83 -2.55
C THR A 286 -4.59 -19.65 -2.19
N SER A 287 -4.51 -18.63 -3.04
CA SER A 287 -3.73 -17.41 -2.82
C SER A 287 -4.14 -16.65 -1.55
N ASN A 288 -5.41 -16.76 -1.14
CA ASN A 288 -5.94 -16.00 -0.01
C ASN A 288 -6.27 -16.87 1.22
N MET A 289 -6.00 -18.16 1.19
CA MET A 289 -6.44 -19.11 2.22
C MET A 289 -5.95 -18.75 3.63
N ARG A 290 -4.75 -18.20 3.77
CA ARG A 290 -4.17 -17.81 5.05
C ARG A 290 -4.79 -16.52 5.62
N ASN A 291 -5.44 -15.71 4.76
CA ASN A 291 -6.09 -14.45 5.15
C ASN A 291 -7.55 -14.66 5.61
N ILE A 292 -8.12 -15.84 5.39
CA ILE A 292 -9.47 -16.13 5.84
C ILE A 292 -9.46 -16.24 7.37
N PRO A 293 -10.26 -15.42 8.09
CA PRO A 293 -10.36 -15.50 9.54
C PRO A 293 -10.80 -16.92 9.95
N ARG A 294 -10.01 -17.57 10.77
CA ARG A 294 -10.43 -18.81 11.43
C ARG A 294 -11.24 -18.39 12.66
N PHE A 295 -12.56 -18.53 12.56
CA PHE A 295 -13.50 -18.32 13.64
C PHE A 295 -13.33 -19.39 14.73
#